data_91d91bd0358c1c70b61a81ba6a3a563b
#
_entry.id   91d91bd0358c1c70b61a81ba6a3a563b
#
_cell.length_a   1.000
_cell.length_b   1.000
_cell.length_c   1.000
_cell.angle_alpha   90.00
_cell.angle_beta   90.00
_cell.angle_gamma   90.00
#
_symmetry.space_group_name_H-M   'P 1'
#
loop_
_entity.id
_entity.type
_entity.pdbx_description
1 polymer ?
#
loop_
_entity_poly.entity_id
_entity_poly.type
_entity_poly.pdbx_seq_one_letter_code
_entity_poly.pdbx_strand_id
1 'polypeptide(L)'
;EILHNIPPTPQQEEFIEKLMQFAQSGDATILGRAPLSETEDKAKMLIATDYARKMALDMRLIDPNYDDHTDNKASHCARMIAEYYRKYDAQKGTQFVFSDLGTFQPGQWNVYSEIKRKLVEDYGIPSSEIRFIQECKNEKARKAVIDAMNEGRVRVIFGSPSMLGTG
;
A
#
# COMPACT_ATOMS: atom_id res chain seq x y z
N GLU A 1 -15.75 -13.08 4.63
CA GLU A 1 -14.93 -12.19 3.80
C GLU A 1 -15.80 -11.07 3.25
N ILE A 2 -15.34 -9.82 3.37
CA ILE A 2 -16.03 -8.64 2.83
C ILE A 2 -15.15 -8.06 1.73
N LEU A 3 -15.69 -7.94 0.53
CA LEU A 3 -15.01 -7.41 -0.64
C LEU A 3 -15.40 -5.95 -0.86
N HIS A 4 -14.41 -5.07 -0.94
CA HIS A 4 -14.59 -3.68 -1.31
C HIS A 4 -14.03 -3.43 -2.71
N ASN A 5 -14.91 -3.17 -3.67
CA ASN A 5 -14.54 -2.77 -5.01
C ASN A 5 -14.42 -1.25 -5.08
N ILE A 6 -13.24 -0.75 -5.39
CA ILE A 6 -12.96 0.68 -5.46
C ILE A 6 -12.77 1.04 -6.93
N PRO A 7 -13.65 1.88 -7.50
CA PRO A 7 -13.52 2.28 -8.90
C PRO A 7 -12.24 3.10 -9.12
N PRO A 8 -11.67 3.08 -10.34
CA PRO A 8 -10.48 3.87 -10.63
C PRO A 8 -10.74 5.36 -10.50
N THR A 9 -9.72 6.10 -10.05
CA THR A 9 -9.73 7.56 -10.04
C THR A 9 -9.57 8.10 -11.47
N PRO A 10 -9.89 9.39 -11.75
CA PRO A 10 -9.68 9.97 -13.07
C PRO A 10 -8.25 9.84 -13.58
N GLN A 11 -7.24 9.99 -12.72
CA GLN A 11 -5.83 9.82 -13.08
C GLN A 11 -5.51 8.38 -13.48
N GLN A 12 -6.08 7.40 -12.79
CA GLN A 12 -5.94 5.99 -13.16
C GLN A 12 -6.57 5.70 -14.53
N GLU A 13 -7.75 6.23 -14.79
CA GLU A 13 -8.42 6.07 -16.09
C GLU A 13 -7.60 6.66 -17.24
N GLU A 14 -7.04 7.84 -17.05
CA GLU A 14 -6.15 8.47 -18.02
C GLU A 14 -4.89 7.64 -18.25
N PHE A 15 -4.30 7.12 -17.20
CA PHE A 15 -3.10 6.31 -17.30
C PHE A 15 -3.35 4.95 -17.97
N ILE A 16 -4.52 4.33 -17.77
CA ILE A 16 -4.92 3.10 -18.48
C ILE A 16 -4.82 3.28 -19.99
N GLU A 17 -5.32 4.39 -20.53
CA GLU A 17 -5.24 4.68 -21.96
C GLU A 17 -3.79 4.80 -22.44
N LYS A 18 -2.94 5.50 -21.69
CA LYS A 18 -1.51 5.62 -22.00
C LYS A 18 -0.82 4.26 -21.98
N LEU A 19 -1.18 3.42 -21.02
CA LEU A 19 -0.61 2.09 -20.88
C LEU A 19 -1.00 1.17 -22.05
N MET A 20 -2.24 1.27 -22.51
CA MET A 20 -2.71 0.55 -23.70
C MET A 20 -1.98 0.99 -24.97
N GLN A 21 -1.77 2.30 -25.14
CA GLN A 21 -1.00 2.85 -26.27
C GLN A 21 0.46 2.36 -26.22
N PHE A 22 1.07 2.36 -25.04
CA PHE A 22 2.42 1.80 -24.86
C PHE A 22 2.48 0.31 -25.22
N ALA A 23 1.53 -0.48 -24.75
CA ALA A 23 1.48 -1.91 -25.03
C ALA A 23 1.38 -2.21 -26.54
N GLN A 24 0.69 -1.34 -27.28
CA GLN A 24 0.53 -1.47 -28.73
C GLN A 24 1.76 -0.98 -29.51
N SER A 25 2.32 0.16 -29.12
CA SER A 25 3.38 0.85 -29.90
C SER A 25 4.80 0.53 -29.45
N GLY A 26 4.98 0.16 -28.17
CA GLY A 26 6.31 0.05 -27.58
C GLY A 26 6.96 1.39 -27.26
N ASP A 27 6.26 2.50 -27.45
CA ASP A 27 6.78 3.85 -27.19
C ASP A 27 6.63 4.20 -25.69
N ALA A 28 7.71 3.98 -24.94
CA ALA A 28 7.75 4.23 -23.50
C ALA A 28 7.69 5.73 -23.14
N THR A 29 7.90 6.63 -24.08
CA THR A 29 7.77 8.07 -23.84
C THR A 29 6.33 8.47 -23.50
N ILE A 30 5.36 7.71 -23.96
CA ILE A 30 3.93 7.88 -23.61
C ILE A 30 3.73 7.77 -22.08
N LEU A 31 4.54 6.95 -21.40
CA LEU A 31 4.50 6.76 -19.95
C LEU A 31 5.32 7.79 -19.18
N GLY A 32 5.92 8.77 -19.88
CA GLY A 32 6.76 9.79 -19.26
C GLY A 32 8.17 9.34 -18.91
N ARG A 33 8.68 8.30 -19.53
CA ARG A 33 10.02 7.76 -19.31
C ARG A 33 10.84 7.73 -20.60
N ALA A 34 12.14 7.45 -20.47
CA ALA A 34 13.02 7.26 -21.62
C ALA A 34 12.56 6.09 -22.50
N PRO A 35 12.87 6.13 -23.82
CA PRO A 35 12.60 4.98 -24.72
C PRO A 35 13.20 3.68 -24.18
N LEU A 36 12.56 2.56 -24.50
CA LEU A 36 13.06 1.23 -24.11
C LEU A 36 14.40 0.93 -24.77
N SER A 37 15.33 0.33 -24.00
CA SER A 37 16.52 -0.30 -24.56
C SER A 37 16.14 -1.58 -25.32
N GLU A 38 17.08 -2.15 -26.08
CA GLU A 38 16.84 -3.44 -26.78
C GLU A 38 16.43 -4.56 -25.82
N THR A 39 17.05 -4.60 -24.65
CA THR A 39 16.75 -5.60 -23.63
C THR A 39 15.35 -5.37 -23.04
N GLU A 40 15.02 -4.12 -22.75
CA GLU A 40 13.69 -3.74 -22.23
C GLU A 40 12.58 -3.98 -23.26
N ASP A 41 12.86 -3.77 -24.55
CA ASP A 41 11.88 -4.00 -25.61
C ASP A 41 11.43 -5.47 -25.65
N LYS A 42 12.35 -6.40 -25.41
CA LYS A 42 12.03 -7.84 -25.29
C LYS A 42 11.16 -8.15 -24.08
N ALA A 43 11.20 -7.32 -23.05
CA ALA A 43 10.43 -7.45 -21.83
C ALA A 43 9.25 -6.46 -21.76
N LYS A 44 8.85 -5.90 -22.90
CA LYS A 44 7.80 -4.85 -22.95
C LYS A 44 6.53 -5.21 -22.18
N MET A 45 6.05 -6.43 -22.32
CA MET A 45 4.83 -6.86 -21.65
C MET A 45 5.00 -7.01 -20.14
N LEU A 46 6.19 -7.38 -19.67
CA LEU A 46 6.50 -7.39 -18.24
C LEU A 46 6.52 -5.97 -17.68
N ILE A 47 7.08 -5.03 -18.42
CA ILE A 47 7.09 -3.60 -18.04
C ILE A 47 5.66 -3.07 -17.97
N ALA A 48 4.84 -3.36 -18.99
CA ALA A 48 3.43 -2.97 -19.01
C ALA A 48 2.67 -3.54 -17.81
N THR A 49 2.89 -4.81 -17.47
CA THR A 49 2.26 -5.48 -16.35
C THR A 49 2.68 -4.85 -15.01
N ASP A 50 3.96 -4.51 -14.85
CA ASP A 50 4.45 -3.85 -13.64
C ASP A 50 3.77 -2.48 -13.45
N TYR A 51 3.70 -1.67 -14.49
CA TYR A 51 2.97 -0.39 -14.46
C TYR A 51 1.48 -0.58 -14.15
N ALA A 52 0.85 -1.59 -14.75
CA ALA A 52 -0.56 -1.88 -14.50
C ALA A 52 -0.83 -2.23 -13.04
N ARG A 53 0.03 -3.04 -12.43
CA ARG A 53 -0.08 -3.42 -11.01
C ARG A 53 0.11 -2.22 -10.09
N LYS A 54 1.10 -1.38 -10.37
CA LYS A 54 1.36 -0.15 -9.61
C LYS A 54 0.19 0.82 -9.73
N MET A 55 -0.26 1.08 -10.94
CA MET A 55 -1.41 1.95 -11.22
C MET A 55 -2.66 1.48 -10.49
N ALA A 56 -2.94 0.18 -10.54
CA ALA A 56 -4.13 -0.40 -9.91
C ALA A 56 -4.13 -0.24 -8.39
N LEU A 57 -2.97 -0.22 -7.75
CA LEU A 57 -2.86 -0.02 -6.31
C LEU A 57 -2.86 1.47 -5.96
N ASP A 58 -1.92 2.23 -6.48
CA ASP A 58 -1.83 3.68 -6.28
C ASP A 58 -0.90 4.31 -7.32
N MET A 59 -1.34 5.39 -7.95
CA MET A 59 -0.55 6.11 -8.97
C MET A 59 0.79 6.61 -8.43
N ARG A 60 0.87 6.91 -7.13
CA ARG A 60 2.09 7.41 -6.49
C ARG A 60 3.20 6.35 -6.39
N LEU A 61 2.91 5.08 -6.66
CA LEU A 61 3.94 4.05 -6.86
C LEU A 61 4.69 4.24 -8.18
N ILE A 62 4.06 4.88 -9.16
CA ILE A 62 4.67 5.22 -10.45
C ILE A 62 5.44 6.53 -10.34
N ASP A 63 4.77 7.56 -9.80
CA ASP A 63 5.35 8.88 -9.57
C ASP A 63 4.75 9.48 -8.29
N PRO A 64 5.56 9.73 -7.24
CA PRO A 64 5.07 10.29 -5.98
C PRO A 64 4.41 11.66 -6.09
N ASN A 65 4.57 12.35 -7.21
CA ASN A 65 3.97 13.67 -7.45
C ASN A 65 2.50 13.59 -7.89
N TYR A 66 1.96 12.41 -8.15
CA TYR A 66 0.52 12.28 -8.39
C TYR A 66 -0.28 12.67 -7.16
N ASP A 67 -1.48 13.21 -7.38
CA ASP A 67 -2.35 13.68 -6.32
C ASP A 67 -2.85 12.55 -5.40
N ASP A 68 -3.06 12.89 -4.13
CA ASP A 68 -3.74 12.04 -3.18
C ASP A 68 -5.25 12.21 -3.32
N HIS A 69 -5.86 11.40 -4.18
CA HIS A 69 -7.30 11.46 -4.40
C HIS A 69 -8.06 10.87 -3.20
N THR A 70 -9.14 11.55 -2.79
CA THR A 70 -9.96 11.15 -1.63
C THR A 70 -10.61 9.76 -1.76
N ASP A 71 -10.79 9.28 -2.99
CA ASP A 71 -11.40 7.98 -3.30
C ASP A 71 -10.39 6.93 -3.73
N ASN A 72 -9.08 7.15 -3.55
CA ASN A 72 -8.09 6.13 -3.84
C ASN A 72 -8.10 4.99 -2.81
N LYS A 73 -7.41 3.90 -3.13
CA LYS A 73 -7.40 2.71 -2.26
C LYS A 73 -6.79 2.98 -0.89
N ALA A 74 -5.73 3.78 -0.82
CA ALA A 74 -5.10 4.14 0.45
C ALA A 74 -6.06 4.92 1.35
N SER A 75 -6.78 5.88 0.81
CA SER A 75 -7.78 6.67 1.54
C SER A 75 -8.95 5.79 2.02
N HIS A 76 -9.45 4.91 1.15
CA HIS A 76 -10.50 3.97 1.52
C HIS A 76 -10.06 3.01 2.61
N CYS A 77 -8.86 2.45 2.49
CA CYS A 77 -8.28 1.54 3.48
C CYS A 77 -8.13 2.23 4.84
N ALA A 78 -7.59 3.44 4.87
CA ALA A 78 -7.44 4.20 6.11
C ALA A 78 -8.80 4.47 6.78
N ARG A 79 -9.81 4.83 6.00
CA ARG A 79 -11.17 5.04 6.52
C ARG A 79 -11.75 3.78 7.14
N MET A 80 -11.60 2.62 6.47
CA MET A 80 -12.08 1.35 6.99
C MET A 80 -11.34 0.90 8.25
N ILE A 81 -10.02 1.07 8.28
CA ILE A 81 -9.22 0.77 9.48
C ILE A 81 -9.68 1.62 10.65
N ALA A 82 -9.87 2.91 10.44
CA ALA A 82 -10.33 3.83 11.49
C ALA A 82 -11.73 3.46 12.01
N GLU A 83 -12.61 3.01 11.12
CA GLU A 83 -13.95 2.56 11.48
C GLU A 83 -13.90 1.32 12.38
N TYR A 84 -13.13 0.30 12.01
CA TYR A 84 -12.93 -0.91 12.83
C TYR A 84 -12.15 -0.61 14.12
N TYR A 85 -11.21 0.32 14.09
CA TYR A 85 -10.49 0.77 15.28
C TYR A 85 -11.47 1.25 16.36
N ARG A 86 -12.45 2.06 15.98
CA ARG A 86 -13.48 2.56 16.90
C ARG A 86 -14.45 1.47 17.31
N LYS A 87 -14.90 0.65 16.35
CA LYS A 87 -15.88 -0.42 16.60
C LYS A 87 -15.38 -1.43 17.61
N TYR A 88 -14.10 -1.76 17.58
CA TYR A 88 -13.47 -2.76 18.45
C TYR A 88 -12.56 -2.15 19.53
N ASP A 89 -12.79 -0.90 19.88
CA ASP A 89 -11.97 -0.21 20.90
C ASP A 89 -12.12 -0.82 22.29
N ALA A 90 -13.31 -1.28 22.66
CA ALA A 90 -13.54 -1.90 23.96
C ALA A 90 -12.67 -3.15 24.19
N GLN A 91 -12.50 -3.96 23.16
CA GLN A 91 -11.66 -5.19 23.18
C GLN A 91 -10.20 -4.91 22.84
N LYS A 92 -9.84 -3.68 22.44
CA LYS A 92 -8.51 -3.36 21.92
C LYS A 92 -8.10 -4.29 20.77
N GLY A 93 -9.05 -4.55 19.85
CA GLY A 93 -8.85 -5.42 18.71
C GLY A 93 -7.72 -4.94 17.79
N THR A 94 -6.96 -5.88 17.25
CA THR A 94 -5.85 -5.59 16.34
C THR A 94 -6.23 -5.92 14.90
N GLN A 95 -5.85 -5.05 13.98
CA GLN A 95 -6.04 -5.24 12.54
C GLN A 95 -4.69 -5.50 11.88
N PHE A 96 -4.63 -6.49 10.99
CA PHE A 96 -3.50 -6.72 10.09
C PHE A 96 -3.81 -6.13 8.73
N VAL A 97 -2.87 -5.33 8.22
CA VAL A 97 -2.97 -4.69 6.90
C VAL A 97 -1.80 -5.16 6.07
N PHE A 98 -2.06 -5.76 4.92
CA PHE A 98 -0.99 -6.24 4.06
C PHE A 98 -1.35 -6.15 2.58
N SER A 99 -0.31 -6.05 1.76
CA SER A 99 -0.39 -5.92 0.32
C SER A 99 0.78 -6.65 -0.31
N ASP A 100 0.60 -7.14 -1.52
CA ASP A 100 1.67 -7.76 -2.31
C ASP A 100 2.65 -6.72 -2.87
N LEU A 101 2.26 -5.46 -2.91
CA LEU A 101 3.00 -4.38 -3.51
C LEU A 101 2.92 -3.13 -2.63
N GLY A 102 3.92 -2.24 -2.74
CA GLY A 102 3.91 -0.98 -2.00
C GLY A 102 4.12 -1.13 -0.50
N THR A 103 4.80 -2.19 -0.07
CA THR A 103 5.10 -2.46 1.33
C THR A 103 6.11 -1.46 1.89
N PHE A 104 6.32 -1.47 3.21
CA PHE A 104 7.21 -0.52 3.89
C PHE A 104 8.61 -0.52 3.29
N GLN A 105 9.07 0.67 2.88
CA GLN A 105 10.40 0.89 2.32
C GLN A 105 10.91 2.27 2.75
N PRO A 106 11.84 2.32 3.72
CA PRO A 106 12.38 3.59 4.20
C PRO A 106 12.98 4.44 3.08
N GLY A 107 12.69 5.74 3.10
CA GLY A 107 13.21 6.68 2.11
C GLY A 107 12.49 6.71 0.77
N GLN A 108 11.50 5.86 0.57
CA GLN A 108 10.66 5.87 -0.63
C GLN A 108 9.18 5.98 -0.24
N TRP A 109 8.40 6.65 -1.11
CA TRP A 109 6.96 6.65 -0.96
C TRP A 109 6.45 5.19 -1.05
N ASN A 110 5.67 4.77 -0.08
CA ASN A 110 5.08 3.43 -0.07
C ASN A 110 3.68 3.48 0.54
N VAL A 111 2.85 2.52 0.18
CA VAL A 111 1.44 2.48 0.56
C VAL A 111 1.26 2.31 2.07
N TYR A 112 2.09 1.51 2.71
CA TYR A 112 2.01 1.28 4.16
C TYR A 112 2.24 2.57 4.96
N SER A 113 3.31 3.29 4.64
CA SER A 113 3.61 4.57 5.31
C SER A 113 2.54 5.62 5.03
N GLU A 114 1.98 5.62 3.83
CA GLU A 114 0.91 6.55 3.46
C GLU A 114 -0.37 6.27 4.25
N ILE A 115 -0.78 5.00 4.36
CA ILE A 115 -1.94 4.62 5.17
C ILE A 115 -1.71 4.99 6.64
N LYS A 116 -0.52 4.72 7.18
CA LYS A 116 -0.16 5.11 8.54
C LYS A 116 -0.29 6.62 8.73
N ARG A 117 0.24 7.41 7.79
CA ARG A 117 0.13 8.87 7.86
C ARG A 117 -1.33 9.32 7.94
N LYS A 118 -2.19 8.76 7.11
CA LYS A 118 -3.64 9.08 7.13
C LYS A 118 -4.30 8.67 8.45
N LEU A 119 -3.95 7.51 8.99
CA LEU A 119 -4.49 7.06 10.28
C LEU A 119 -4.11 8.01 11.41
N VAL A 120 -2.87 8.48 11.42
CA VAL A 120 -2.38 9.41 12.45
C VAL A 120 -2.93 10.81 12.24
N GLU A 121 -2.77 11.37 11.05
CA GLU A 121 -3.10 12.77 10.78
C GLU A 121 -4.60 13.02 10.60
N ASP A 122 -5.30 12.14 9.87
CA ASP A 122 -6.70 12.35 9.54
C ASP A 122 -7.66 11.75 10.58
N TYR A 123 -7.25 10.67 11.25
CA TYR A 123 -8.12 9.92 12.17
C TYR A 123 -7.65 9.93 13.63
N GLY A 124 -6.49 10.53 13.91
CA GLY A 124 -6.00 10.70 15.27
C GLY A 124 -5.58 9.42 15.99
N ILE A 125 -5.30 8.34 15.26
CA ILE A 125 -4.80 7.10 15.86
C ILE A 125 -3.35 7.32 16.30
N PRO A 126 -2.99 7.04 17.56
CA PRO A 126 -1.63 7.23 18.05
C PRO A 126 -0.62 6.41 17.23
N SER A 127 0.48 7.03 16.81
CA SER A 127 1.54 6.37 16.07
C SER A 127 2.11 5.16 16.83
N SER A 128 2.13 5.22 18.15
CA SER A 128 2.61 4.13 19.02
C SER A 128 1.77 2.84 18.92
N GLU A 129 0.52 2.94 18.46
CA GLU A 129 -0.38 1.81 18.30
C GLU A 129 -0.28 1.14 16.93
N ILE A 130 0.57 1.67 16.05
CA ILE A 130 0.78 1.21 14.68
C ILE A 130 2.20 0.68 14.54
N ARG A 131 2.35 -0.52 13.95
CA ARG A 131 3.65 -1.17 13.75
C ARG A 131 3.80 -1.69 12.31
N PHE A 132 5.04 -1.63 11.80
CA PHE A 132 5.43 -2.32 10.58
C PHE A 132 6.24 -3.57 10.93
N ILE A 133 5.81 -4.74 10.47
CA ILE A 133 6.53 -5.99 10.74
C ILE A 133 7.95 -5.95 10.17
N GLN A 134 8.14 -5.28 9.02
CA GLN A 134 9.46 -5.16 8.40
C GLN A 134 10.49 -4.44 9.27
N GLU A 135 10.07 -3.67 10.26
CA GLU A 135 10.97 -3.04 11.23
C GLU A 135 11.45 -4.02 12.30
N CYS A 136 10.81 -5.18 12.44
CA CYS A 136 11.19 -6.22 13.41
C CYS A 136 12.33 -7.07 12.85
N LYS A 137 13.56 -6.74 13.23
CA LYS A 137 14.78 -7.35 12.67
C LYS A 137 15.15 -8.70 13.28
N ASN A 138 14.54 -9.10 14.39
CA ASN A 138 14.84 -10.34 15.09
C ASN A 138 13.60 -10.87 15.83
N GLU A 139 13.72 -12.08 16.39
CA GLU A 139 12.63 -12.72 17.11
C GLU A 139 12.20 -11.96 18.37
N LYS A 140 13.16 -11.34 19.05
CA LYS A 140 12.86 -10.52 20.24
C LYS A 140 11.96 -9.34 19.89
N ALA A 141 12.24 -8.66 18.79
CA ALA A 141 11.42 -7.54 18.32
C ALA A 141 10.03 -8.01 17.90
N ARG A 142 9.93 -9.15 17.20
CA ARG A 142 8.64 -9.76 16.83
C ARG A 142 7.82 -10.14 18.04
N LYS A 143 8.47 -10.78 19.04
CA LYS A 143 7.80 -11.14 20.29
C LYS A 143 7.28 -9.90 21.03
N ALA A 144 8.05 -8.82 21.05
CA ALA A 144 7.63 -7.58 21.69
C ALA A 144 6.35 -7.01 21.03
N VAL A 145 6.23 -7.10 19.70
CA VAL A 145 5.01 -6.70 18.99
C VAL A 145 3.83 -7.60 19.35
N ILE A 146 4.04 -8.91 19.40
CA ILE A 146 2.99 -9.87 19.78
C ILE A 146 2.50 -9.59 21.20
N ASP A 147 3.41 -9.38 22.14
CA ASP A 147 3.07 -9.06 23.54
C ASP A 147 2.29 -7.75 23.62
N ALA A 148 2.74 -6.72 22.89
CA ALA A 148 2.05 -5.43 22.83
C ALA A 148 0.64 -5.56 22.23
N MET A 149 0.48 -6.39 21.21
CA MET A 149 -0.82 -6.70 20.60
C MET A 149 -1.75 -7.37 21.63
N ASN A 150 -1.27 -8.41 22.33
CA ASN A 150 -2.04 -9.14 23.32
C ASN A 150 -2.43 -8.28 24.53
N GLU A 151 -1.61 -7.27 24.86
CA GLU A 151 -1.87 -6.30 25.92
C GLU A 151 -2.75 -5.13 25.47
N GLY A 152 -3.14 -5.09 24.19
CA GLY A 152 -3.99 -4.04 23.65
C GLY A 152 -3.26 -2.72 23.36
N ARG A 153 -1.92 -2.70 23.37
CA ARG A 153 -1.11 -1.50 23.10
C ARG A 153 -0.84 -1.28 21.60
N VAL A 154 -0.95 -2.32 20.79
CA VAL A 154 -0.82 -2.25 19.33
C VAL A 154 -2.14 -2.66 18.68
N ARG A 155 -2.67 -1.78 17.85
CA ARG A 155 -4.00 -1.93 17.25
C ARG A 155 -3.95 -2.13 15.74
N VAL A 156 -2.88 -1.71 15.07
CA VAL A 156 -2.71 -1.84 13.62
C VAL A 156 -1.30 -2.36 13.32
N ILE A 157 -1.23 -3.44 12.57
CA ILE A 157 0.03 -4.05 12.17
C ILE A 157 0.06 -4.15 10.64
N PHE A 158 1.08 -3.56 10.03
CA PHE A 158 1.33 -3.66 8.58
C PHE A 158 2.23 -4.86 8.30
N GLY A 159 1.67 -5.85 7.64
CA GLY A 159 2.29 -7.13 7.31
C GLY A 159 1.32 -8.27 7.57
N SER A 160 1.59 -9.45 7.04
CA SER A 160 0.73 -10.61 7.26
C SER A 160 1.03 -11.27 8.61
N PRO A 161 0.05 -11.94 9.25
CA PRO A 161 0.27 -12.67 10.51
C PRO A 161 1.40 -13.70 10.44
N SER A 162 1.58 -14.35 9.29
CA SER A 162 2.65 -15.33 9.07
C SER A 162 4.05 -14.75 9.25
N MET A 163 4.24 -13.45 9.00
CA MET A 163 5.52 -12.77 9.19
C MET A 163 5.92 -12.66 10.67
N LEU A 164 4.98 -12.78 11.59
CA LEU A 164 5.25 -12.83 13.03
C LEU A 164 5.54 -14.25 13.53
N GLY A 165 5.54 -15.24 12.64
CA GLY A 165 5.73 -16.64 13.03
C GLY A 165 4.50 -17.29 13.67
N THR A 166 3.36 -16.65 13.56
CA THR A 166 2.07 -17.15 14.11
C THR A 166 1.27 -17.88 13.03
N GLY A 167 1.91 -18.65 12.25
CA GLY A 167 1.43 -19.46 11.15
C GLY A 167 0.00 -19.45 10.72
#